data_073b2177f9a88f39e997e83cb359ee1a
#
_entry.id   073b2177f9a88f39e997e83cb359ee1a
#
_cell.length_a   1.000
_cell.length_b   1.000
_cell.length_c   1.000
_cell.angle_alpha   90.00
_cell.angle_beta   90.00
_cell.angle_gamma   90.00
#
_symmetry.space_group_name_H-M   'P 1'
#
loop_
_entity.id
_entity.type
_entity.pdbx_description
1 polymer ?
#
loop_
_entity_poly.entity_id
_entity_poly.type
_entity_poly.pdbx_seq_one_letter_code
_entity_poly.pdbx_strand_id
1 'polypeptide(L)'
;MQIWVDADACPKSVKELIFRATERLSVNAVFVANSPIYIPPSNFLEIINVPKDPDAADKYIIQNTKKEDLVITADIPMASEVLKKKSYVISPRGEEFTEENIGEKISTRNLMSELRTSGMVGGGPPPLKGKDLQKFSSVFDRIVTKLLQT
;
A
#
# COMPACT_ATOMS: atom_id res chain seq x y z
N MET A 1 15.92 0.51 -3.83
CA MET A 1 14.58 0.21 -3.30
C MET A 1 13.80 1.49 -3.12
N GLN A 2 12.57 1.53 -3.54
CA GLN A 2 11.69 2.68 -3.43
C GLN A 2 10.35 2.25 -2.85
N ILE A 3 9.71 3.13 -2.07
CA ILE A 3 8.39 2.86 -1.50
C ILE A 3 7.35 3.60 -2.35
N TRP A 4 6.30 2.88 -2.76
CA TRP A 4 5.17 3.43 -3.49
C TRP A 4 3.94 3.37 -2.59
N VAL A 5 3.25 4.48 -2.41
CA VAL A 5 2.08 4.54 -1.54
C VAL A 5 0.85 4.92 -2.35
N ASP A 6 -0.17 4.06 -2.31
CA ASP A 6 -1.50 4.35 -2.83
C ASP A 6 -2.17 5.29 -1.83
N ALA A 7 -1.94 6.59 -1.99
CA ALA A 7 -2.10 7.57 -0.92
C ALA A 7 -3.56 7.92 -0.60
N ASP A 8 -4.45 7.86 -1.60
CA ASP A 8 -5.87 8.20 -1.37
C ASP A 8 -6.56 7.22 -0.43
N ALA A 9 -6.09 5.96 -0.42
CA ALA A 9 -6.64 4.92 0.43
C ALA A 9 -5.79 4.65 1.69
N CYS A 10 -4.74 5.44 1.92
CA CYS A 10 -3.83 5.23 3.04
C CYS A 10 -4.23 6.11 4.22
N PRO A 11 -4.47 5.54 5.41
CA PRO A 11 -4.81 6.34 6.59
C PRO A 11 -3.70 7.31 6.98
N LYS A 12 -4.08 8.44 7.58
CA LYS A 12 -3.14 9.48 7.99
C LYS A 12 -2.06 8.95 8.93
N SER A 13 -2.43 8.12 9.90
CA SER A 13 -1.48 7.56 10.86
C SER A 13 -0.41 6.70 10.19
N VAL A 14 -0.80 5.95 9.16
CA VAL A 14 0.14 5.13 8.38
C VAL A 14 1.05 6.04 7.55
N LYS A 15 0.50 7.08 6.91
CA LYS A 15 1.33 8.04 6.17
C LYS A 15 2.37 8.70 7.07
N GLU A 16 1.97 9.12 8.26
CA GLU A 16 2.89 9.76 9.22
C GLU A 16 4.02 8.81 9.65
N LEU A 17 3.69 7.54 9.84
CA LEU A 17 4.70 6.53 10.16
C LEU A 17 5.70 6.40 9.01
N ILE A 18 5.22 6.36 7.77
CA ILE A 18 6.08 6.29 6.59
C ILE A 18 6.96 7.53 6.48
N PHE A 19 6.42 8.73 6.75
CA PHE A 19 7.21 9.96 6.73
C PHE A 19 8.41 9.86 7.68
N ARG A 20 8.18 9.42 8.92
CA ARG A 20 9.25 9.28 9.92
C ARG A 20 10.26 8.22 9.53
N ALA A 21 9.79 7.10 9.00
CA ALA A 21 10.67 6.01 8.60
C ALA A 21 11.59 6.39 7.44
N THR A 22 11.09 7.13 6.46
CA THR A 22 11.90 7.57 5.32
C THR A 22 13.06 8.46 5.75
N GLU A 23 12.81 9.37 6.70
CA GLU A 23 13.87 10.23 7.25
C GLU A 23 14.90 9.41 8.03
N ARG A 24 14.43 8.51 8.89
CA ARG A 24 15.31 7.70 9.73
C ARG A 24 16.17 6.75 8.91
N LEU A 25 15.63 6.20 7.84
CA LEU A 25 16.29 5.15 7.06
C LEU A 25 16.90 5.66 5.75
N SER A 26 16.70 6.93 5.41
CA SER A 26 17.14 7.54 4.14
C SER A 26 16.63 6.77 2.93
N VAL A 27 15.33 6.47 2.92
CA VAL A 27 14.65 5.71 1.87
C VAL A 27 13.62 6.61 1.19
N ASN A 28 13.55 6.55 -0.13
CA ASN A 28 12.60 7.36 -0.89
C ASN A 28 11.20 6.74 -0.87
N ALA A 29 10.17 7.59 -0.72
CA ALA A 29 8.78 7.18 -0.84
C ALA A 29 8.04 8.14 -1.77
N VAL A 30 7.26 7.56 -2.68
CA VAL A 30 6.43 8.30 -3.62
C VAL A 30 4.97 8.07 -3.27
N PHE A 31 4.25 9.15 -3.00
CA PHE A 31 2.82 9.12 -2.68
C PHE A 31 2.04 9.46 -3.94
N VAL A 32 1.30 8.49 -4.45
CA VAL A 32 0.50 8.66 -5.67
C VAL A 32 -0.94 8.92 -5.26
N ALA A 33 -1.49 10.06 -5.67
CA ALA A 33 -2.82 10.51 -5.25
C ALA A 33 -3.56 11.20 -6.38
N ASN A 34 -4.89 11.05 -6.37
CA ASN A 34 -5.76 11.80 -7.27
C ASN A 34 -6.42 12.99 -6.57
N SER A 35 -6.13 13.21 -5.30
CA SER A 35 -6.62 14.32 -4.50
C SER A 35 -5.46 15.02 -3.82
N PRO A 36 -5.64 16.30 -3.37
CA PRO A 36 -4.57 16.98 -2.62
C PRO A 36 -4.28 16.25 -1.31
N ILE A 37 -3.01 16.00 -1.05
CA ILE A 37 -2.56 15.45 0.23
C ILE A 37 -1.37 16.27 0.72
N TYR A 38 -1.16 16.26 2.04
CA TYR A 38 -0.03 16.92 2.65
C TYR A 38 1.12 15.95 2.88
N ILE A 39 2.32 16.35 2.48
CA ILE A 39 3.56 15.71 2.93
C ILE A 39 4.49 16.77 3.49
N PRO A 40 5.28 16.44 4.55
CA PRO A 40 6.26 17.40 5.06
C PRO A 40 7.39 17.63 4.06
N PRO A 41 8.07 18.78 4.10
CA PRO A 41 9.25 19.00 3.26
C PRO A 41 10.32 17.97 3.58
N SER A 42 10.80 17.26 2.55
CA SER A 42 11.79 16.21 2.74
C SER A 42 12.40 15.84 1.39
N ASN A 43 13.71 15.53 1.40
CA ASN A 43 14.39 15.04 0.21
C ASN A 43 14.01 13.59 -0.13
N PHE A 44 13.32 12.89 0.78
CA PHE A 44 12.95 11.49 0.62
C PHE A 44 11.48 11.30 0.24
N LEU A 45 10.69 12.36 0.18
CA LEU A 45 9.24 12.28 -0.09
C LEU A 45 8.89 13.02 -1.37
N GLU A 46 8.06 12.38 -2.17
CA GLU A 46 7.56 12.95 -3.43
C GLU A 46 6.06 12.66 -3.56
N ILE A 47 5.31 13.61 -4.11
CA ILE A 47 3.92 13.40 -4.49
C ILE A 47 3.83 13.35 -6.01
N ILE A 48 3.12 12.34 -6.51
CA ILE A 48 2.72 12.27 -7.90
C ILE A 48 1.20 12.44 -7.95
N ASN A 49 0.74 13.51 -8.56
CA ASN A 49 -0.69 13.75 -8.75
C ASN A 49 -1.15 13.12 -10.06
N VAL A 50 -2.20 12.30 -9.98
CA VAL A 50 -2.78 11.64 -11.15
C VAL A 50 -4.21 12.14 -11.36
N PRO A 51 -4.78 11.98 -12.59
CA PRO A 51 -6.17 12.35 -12.83
C PRO A 51 -7.14 11.59 -11.92
N LYS A 52 -8.35 12.12 -11.77
CA LYS A 52 -9.39 11.51 -10.92
C LYS A 52 -10.10 10.33 -11.58
N ASP A 53 -9.48 9.67 -12.52
CA ASP A 53 -9.98 8.41 -13.07
C ASP A 53 -9.82 7.30 -12.04
N PRO A 54 -10.78 6.36 -11.94
CA PRO A 54 -10.75 5.34 -10.88
C PRO A 54 -9.47 4.52 -10.78
N ASP A 55 -8.80 4.27 -11.91
CA ASP A 55 -7.63 3.39 -11.95
C ASP A 55 -6.32 4.14 -12.18
N ALA A 56 -6.32 5.47 -12.17
CA ALA A 56 -5.13 6.25 -12.55
C ALA A 56 -3.95 6.00 -11.60
N ALA A 57 -4.18 6.00 -10.29
CA ALA A 57 -3.13 5.73 -9.31
C ALA A 57 -2.60 4.32 -9.44
N ASP A 58 -3.49 3.34 -9.60
CA ASP A 58 -3.12 1.93 -9.77
C ASP A 58 -2.22 1.75 -10.99
N LYS A 59 -2.62 2.29 -12.12
CA LYS A 59 -1.86 2.19 -13.37
C LYS A 59 -0.48 2.81 -13.22
N TYR A 60 -0.41 3.98 -12.58
CA TYR A 60 0.86 4.67 -12.38
C TYR A 60 1.82 3.81 -11.54
N ILE A 61 1.34 3.29 -10.42
CA ILE A 61 2.16 2.48 -9.52
C ILE A 61 2.59 1.18 -10.21
N ILE A 62 1.65 0.50 -10.88
CA ILE A 62 1.96 -0.75 -11.60
C ILE A 62 3.05 -0.53 -12.66
N GLN A 63 2.94 0.56 -13.43
CA GLN A 63 3.89 0.86 -14.50
C GLN A 63 5.29 1.21 -13.97
N ASN A 64 5.37 1.84 -12.82
CA ASN A 64 6.63 2.39 -12.31
C ASN A 64 7.33 1.55 -11.25
N THR A 65 6.62 0.61 -10.63
CA THR A 65 7.19 -0.30 -9.64
C THR A 65 8.24 -1.20 -10.28
N LYS A 66 9.35 -1.38 -9.59
CA LYS A 66 10.46 -2.23 -10.03
C LYS A 66 10.68 -3.36 -9.05
N LYS A 67 11.49 -4.34 -9.46
CA LYS A 67 11.89 -5.44 -8.59
C LYS A 67 12.48 -4.90 -7.29
N GLU A 68 12.05 -5.51 -6.17
CA GLU A 68 12.49 -5.16 -4.82
C GLU A 68 12.04 -3.78 -4.32
N ASP A 69 11.06 -3.17 -5.00
CA ASP A 69 10.34 -2.03 -4.45
C ASP A 69 9.28 -2.51 -3.46
N LEU A 70 8.85 -1.60 -2.58
CA LEU A 70 7.76 -1.88 -1.63
C LEU A 70 6.55 -1.03 -2.00
N VAL A 71 5.40 -1.67 -2.13
CA VAL A 71 4.12 -1.01 -2.44
C VAL A 71 3.20 -1.10 -1.23
N ILE A 72 2.60 0.02 -0.84
CA ILE A 72 1.63 0.11 0.24
C ILE A 72 0.25 0.32 -0.37
N THR A 73 -0.58 -0.71 -0.35
CA THR A 73 -1.94 -0.64 -0.89
C THR A 73 -2.83 -1.73 -0.28
N ALA A 74 -4.12 -1.44 -0.18
CA ALA A 74 -5.13 -2.44 0.18
C ALA A 74 -5.84 -3.01 -1.06
N ASP A 75 -5.52 -2.53 -2.24
CA ASP A 75 -6.12 -2.97 -3.49
C ASP A 75 -5.53 -4.31 -3.93
N ILE A 76 -6.31 -5.38 -3.77
CA ILE A 76 -5.83 -6.74 -4.02
C ILE A 76 -5.52 -6.99 -5.50
N PRO A 77 -6.35 -6.59 -6.48
CA PRO A 77 -5.99 -6.73 -7.89
C PRO A 77 -4.69 -6.01 -8.26
N MET A 78 -4.49 -4.79 -7.73
CA MET A 78 -3.25 -4.06 -7.94
C MET A 78 -2.06 -4.77 -7.31
N ALA A 79 -2.21 -5.28 -6.08
CA ALA A 79 -1.18 -6.05 -5.40
C ALA A 79 -0.76 -7.26 -6.25
N SER A 80 -1.71 -7.96 -6.84
CA SER A 80 -1.44 -9.09 -7.74
C SER A 80 -0.56 -8.68 -8.93
N GLU A 81 -0.85 -7.54 -9.54
CA GLU A 81 -0.09 -7.06 -10.69
C GLU A 81 1.34 -6.65 -10.30
N VAL A 82 1.53 -5.93 -9.20
CA VAL A 82 2.88 -5.52 -8.80
C VAL A 82 3.72 -6.69 -8.29
N LEU A 83 3.09 -7.71 -7.71
CA LEU A 83 3.80 -8.92 -7.29
C LEU A 83 4.44 -9.66 -8.48
N LYS A 84 3.85 -9.57 -9.66
CA LYS A 84 4.43 -10.16 -10.87
C LYS A 84 5.78 -9.53 -11.21
N LYS A 85 6.05 -8.32 -10.74
CA LYS A 85 7.33 -7.63 -10.95
C LYS A 85 8.37 -7.94 -9.87
N LYS A 86 8.07 -8.90 -8.98
CA LYS A 86 8.96 -9.28 -7.89
C LYS A 86 9.17 -8.14 -6.88
N SER A 87 8.13 -7.36 -6.66
CA SER A 87 8.08 -6.34 -5.61
C SER A 87 7.45 -6.92 -4.34
N TYR A 88 7.48 -6.14 -3.26
CA TYR A 88 6.84 -6.48 -1.98
C TYR A 88 5.60 -5.62 -1.80
N VAL A 89 4.55 -6.17 -1.21
CA VAL A 89 3.29 -5.44 -1.00
C VAL A 89 2.79 -5.68 0.40
N ILE A 90 2.45 -4.57 1.10
CA ILE A 90 1.74 -4.65 2.39
C ILE A 90 0.55 -3.70 2.37
N SER A 91 -0.51 -4.08 3.09
CA SER A 91 -1.66 -3.20 3.27
C SER A 91 -1.40 -2.22 4.42
N PRO A 92 -2.15 -1.10 4.49
CA PRO A 92 -2.05 -0.20 5.64
C PRO A 92 -2.36 -0.85 7.00
N ARG A 93 -2.97 -2.04 7.02
CA ARG A 93 -3.24 -2.80 8.24
C ARG A 93 -2.14 -3.80 8.59
N GLY A 94 -1.04 -3.80 7.81
CA GLY A 94 0.08 -4.69 8.05
C GLY A 94 -0.08 -6.09 7.49
N GLU A 95 -1.03 -6.29 6.59
CA GLU A 95 -1.20 -7.57 5.91
C GLU A 95 -0.24 -7.65 4.73
N GLU A 96 0.61 -8.67 4.70
CA GLU A 96 1.55 -8.87 3.61
C GLU A 96 0.92 -9.69 2.49
N PHE A 97 0.96 -9.16 1.26
CA PHE A 97 0.51 -9.91 0.09
C PHE A 97 1.72 -10.54 -0.58
N THR A 98 1.62 -11.83 -0.90
CA THR A 98 2.69 -12.60 -1.52
C THR A 98 2.14 -13.36 -2.73
N GLU A 99 3.04 -13.87 -3.57
CA GLU A 99 2.63 -14.72 -4.68
C GLU A 99 1.90 -15.97 -4.18
N GLU A 100 2.26 -16.47 -3.00
CA GLU A 100 1.65 -17.66 -2.40
C GLU A 100 0.24 -17.41 -1.88
N ASN A 101 -0.04 -16.21 -1.33
CA ASN A 101 -1.35 -15.94 -0.72
C ASN A 101 -2.29 -15.10 -1.57
N ILE A 102 -1.82 -14.49 -2.67
CA ILE A 102 -2.64 -13.52 -3.40
C ILE A 102 -3.87 -14.15 -4.07
N GLY A 103 -3.77 -15.39 -4.51
CA GLY A 103 -4.91 -16.10 -5.11
C GLY A 103 -6.05 -16.27 -4.13
N GLU A 104 -5.75 -16.67 -2.91
CA GLU A 104 -6.74 -16.79 -1.83
C GLU A 104 -7.35 -15.45 -1.48
N LYS A 105 -6.52 -14.39 -1.45
CA LYS A 105 -7.02 -13.03 -1.19
C LYS A 105 -7.98 -12.56 -2.26
N ILE A 106 -7.71 -12.85 -3.52
CA ILE A 106 -8.59 -12.51 -4.64
C ILE A 106 -9.93 -13.24 -4.49
N SER A 107 -9.89 -14.53 -4.18
CA SER A 107 -11.11 -15.33 -3.99
C SER A 107 -11.97 -14.80 -2.84
N THR A 108 -11.35 -14.49 -1.71
CA THR A 108 -12.05 -13.92 -0.56
C THR A 108 -12.66 -12.57 -0.90
N ARG A 109 -11.93 -11.70 -1.60
CA ARG A 109 -12.43 -10.40 -2.04
C ARG A 109 -13.66 -10.54 -2.93
N ASN A 110 -13.61 -11.47 -3.88
CA ASN A 110 -14.73 -11.69 -4.80
C ASN A 110 -15.95 -12.21 -4.06
N LEU A 111 -15.78 -13.15 -3.13
CA LEU A 111 -16.86 -13.66 -2.30
C LEU A 111 -17.50 -12.54 -1.47
N MET A 112 -16.71 -11.71 -0.81
CA MET A 112 -17.21 -10.62 0.01
C MET A 112 -17.94 -9.57 -0.83
N SER A 113 -17.47 -9.32 -2.05
CA SER A 113 -18.15 -8.42 -2.98
C SER A 113 -19.54 -8.93 -3.35
N GLU A 114 -19.66 -10.23 -3.64
CA GLU A 114 -20.95 -10.86 -3.93
C GLU A 114 -21.89 -10.80 -2.75
N LEU A 115 -21.39 -11.06 -1.54
CA LEU A 115 -22.20 -11.02 -0.31
C LEU A 115 -22.71 -9.61 -0.04
N ARG A 116 -21.90 -8.59 -0.26
CA ARG A 116 -22.34 -7.19 -0.11
C ARG A 116 -23.42 -6.83 -1.13
N THR A 117 -23.25 -7.26 -2.37
CA THR A 117 -24.23 -7.01 -3.44
C THR A 117 -25.58 -7.67 -3.11
N SER A 118 -25.56 -8.87 -2.52
CA SER A 118 -26.79 -9.57 -2.13
C SER A 118 -27.37 -9.08 -0.81
N GLY A 119 -26.72 -8.15 -0.12
CA GLY A 119 -27.18 -7.62 1.16
C GLY A 119 -26.89 -8.50 2.36
N MET A 120 -26.14 -9.57 2.19
CA MET A 120 -25.83 -10.51 3.28
C MET A 120 -24.72 -10.01 4.20
N VAL A 121 -23.90 -9.09 3.71
CA VAL A 121 -22.83 -8.47 4.50
C VAL A 121 -22.93 -6.95 4.29
N GLY A 122 -22.99 -6.20 5.37
CA GLY A 122 -23.05 -4.74 5.30
C GLY A 122 -21.72 -4.08 5.55
N GLY A 123 -21.58 -2.87 5.03
CA GLY A 123 -20.44 -2.00 5.31
C GLY A 123 -19.14 -2.41 4.66
N GLY A 124 -18.13 -1.58 4.87
CA GLY A 124 -16.74 -1.84 4.47
C GLY A 124 -15.92 -2.38 5.65
N PRO A 125 -14.60 -2.41 5.50
CA PRO A 125 -13.72 -2.84 6.60
C PRO A 125 -13.85 -1.89 7.80
N PRO A 126 -13.61 -2.39 9.03
CA PRO A 126 -13.66 -1.53 10.22
C PRO A 126 -12.55 -0.47 10.17
N PRO A 127 -12.70 0.63 10.91
CA PRO A 127 -11.66 1.65 11.00
C PRO A 127 -10.34 1.07 11.49
N LEU A 128 -9.24 1.71 11.11
CA LEU A 128 -7.91 1.31 11.54
C LEU A 128 -7.77 1.51 13.05
N LYS A 129 -7.27 0.49 13.75
CA LYS A 129 -7.05 0.51 15.20
C LYS A 129 -5.56 0.55 15.51
N GLY A 130 -5.21 0.86 16.77
CA GLY A 130 -3.83 0.88 17.21
C GLY A 130 -3.07 -0.40 16.97
N LYS A 131 -3.73 -1.55 17.13
CA LYS A 131 -3.12 -2.86 16.85
C LYS A 131 -2.80 -3.04 15.37
N ASP A 132 -3.61 -2.46 14.48
CA ASP A 132 -3.36 -2.49 13.04
C ASP A 132 -2.12 -1.67 12.70
N LEU A 133 -1.96 -0.50 13.32
CA LEU A 133 -0.80 0.34 13.12
C LEU A 133 0.48 -0.33 13.63
N GLN A 134 0.41 -1.00 14.79
CA GLN A 134 1.54 -1.77 15.32
C GLN A 134 1.94 -2.90 14.36
N LYS A 135 0.95 -3.61 13.84
CA LYS A 135 1.21 -4.68 12.88
C LYS A 135 1.84 -4.13 11.60
N PHE A 136 1.31 -3.01 11.08
CA PHE A 136 1.89 -2.35 9.92
C PHE A 136 3.35 -1.98 10.19
N SER A 137 3.63 -1.34 11.32
CA SER A 137 4.98 -0.92 11.69
C SER A 137 5.95 -2.11 11.73
N SER A 138 5.53 -3.21 12.34
CA SER A 138 6.38 -4.41 12.46
C SER A 138 6.68 -5.03 11.11
N VAL A 139 5.67 -5.19 10.27
CA VAL A 139 5.84 -5.80 8.94
C VAL A 139 6.65 -4.87 8.03
N PHE A 140 6.35 -3.58 8.07
CA PHE A 140 7.06 -2.55 7.31
C PHE A 140 8.55 -2.53 7.66
N ASP A 141 8.88 -2.47 8.95
CA ASP A 141 10.27 -2.45 9.39
C ASP A 141 11.02 -3.71 8.98
N ARG A 142 10.38 -4.88 9.08
CA ARG A 142 10.98 -6.15 8.67
C ARG A 142 11.33 -6.15 7.18
N ILE A 143 10.39 -5.73 6.35
CA ILE A 143 10.58 -5.74 4.89
C ILE A 143 11.63 -4.70 4.47
N VAL A 144 11.53 -3.47 4.98
CA VAL A 144 12.45 -2.41 4.62
C VAL A 144 13.88 -2.76 5.06
N THR A 145 14.04 -3.28 6.27
CA THR A 145 15.34 -3.71 6.76
C THR A 145 15.95 -4.79 5.87
N LYS A 146 15.15 -5.78 5.47
CA LYS A 146 15.58 -6.83 4.56
C LYS A 146 16.03 -6.26 3.21
N LEU A 147 15.26 -5.34 2.65
CA LEU A 147 15.55 -4.75 1.34
C LEU A 147 16.79 -3.86 1.38
N LEU A 148 17.04 -3.18 2.48
CA LEU A 148 18.21 -2.32 2.62
C LEU A 148 19.51 -3.12 2.82
N GLN A 149 19.41 -4.39 3.18
CA GLN A 149 20.58 -5.27 3.37
C GLN A 149 21.01 -5.96 2.09
N THR A 150 20.28 -5.82 1.00
CA THR A 150 20.60 -6.46 -0.27
C THR A 150 21.42 -5.56 -1.19
#